data_12a0d75f75c9470ce90509b8327d91a4
#
_entry.id   12a0d75f75c9470ce90509b8327d91a4
#
_cell.length_a   1.000
_cell.length_b   1.000
_cell.length_c   1.000
_cell.angle_alpha   90.00
_cell.angle_beta   90.00
_cell.angle_gamma   90.00
#
_symmetry.space_group_name_H-M   'P 1'
#
loop_
_entity.id
_entity.type
_entity.pdbx_description
1 polymer ?
#
loop_
_entity_poly.entity_id
_entity_poly.type
_entity_poly.pdbx_seq_one_letter_code
_entity_poly.pdbx_strand_id
1 'polypeptide(L)'
;MMDWITKAVFYHIYPLGFCGAPRFNADGERVNRIEKLVDWIPHLKELGVNAVYLGPVFESSEHGYDTKDYYQIDKRLGDRHAFRTVCGRLHESGIRVVLDGVFNHVGREFWAFRDVQQNGRGSRYCGWFHNLSFGGGSPMGDPFWYDAWEGHFNLVKLNLKNPEVVDHLLGAVGSWIQDFGIDGLRLDAADCVDPDFFRRLRSFCKEKKPDFWLMGEIIHGDYNRWANPEMLDSVTNYECYKGIYSSHNDKNYFEIAYSLNRQFGDGGIYKNIYTYNFVDNHDVNRLASVLRNPEHLENVYTLLFTMPGAPSVYYGSEWGLPGIKENGSDWPLRPCLDLHSLPPVNEKLSRHIAKLSRLKEMCVPLQTGDYRQIVVKNEQLVYRREAGGQALYTALNLADGPASLGFGVTPGKVLVDVLNHHQVFSPVNGSVELPVEPYSARVLLERDAYEIHLPEAVDFAAPPIIPQEVEPGLYRHFKGHEYEVLGVARHTETMEPLVVYRDPQDHQKLWARPLSMFLETVNAGGRCQPRFQKL
;
A
#
# COMPACT_ATOMS: atom_id res chain seq x y z
N MET A 1 16.10 -10.62 5.32
CA MET A 1 14.96 -9.85 4.76
C MET A 1 15.08 -8.42 5.28
N MET A 2 14.77 -7.41 4.50
CA MET A 2 14.82 -6.01 4.96
C MET A 2 13.74 -5.81 6.03
N ASP A 3 14.11 -5.23 7.17
CA ASP A 3 13.21 -5.13 8.33
C ASP A 3 11.93 -4.31 8.03
N TRP A 4 12.07 -3.22 7.27
CA TRP A 4 10.95 -2.35 6.98
C TRP A 4 9.84 -3.00 6.13
N ILE A 5 10.21 -3.87 5.16
CA ILE A 5 9.23 -4.47 4.24
C ILE A 5 8.28 -5.45 4.95
N THR A 6 8.77 -6.12 6.01
CA THR A 6 7.94 -7.07 6.76
C THR A 6 6.81 -6.39 7.53
N LYS A 7 6.99 -5.11 7.85
CA LYS A 7 6.00 -4.24 8.52
C LYS A 7 5.24 -3.35 7.55
N ALA A 8 5.60 -3.38 6.25
CA ALA A 8 5.04 -2.47 5.27
C ALA A 8 3.53 -2.69 5.07
N VAL A 9 2.82 -1.57 5.05
CA VAL A 9 1.47 -1.40 4.55
C VAL A 9 1.55 -0.37 3.45
N PHE A 10 1.35 -0.81 2.22
CA PHE A 10 1.46 0.06 1.06
C PHE A 10 0.15 0.79 0.77
N TYR A 11 0.30 2.03 0.30
CA TYR A 11 -0.76 2.76 -0.37
C TYR A 11 -0.31 3.05 -1.81
N HIS A 12 -1.03 2.48 -2.75
CA HIS A 12 -0.71 2.60 -4.16
C HIS A 12 -1.46 3.78 -4.78
N ILE A 13 -0.74 4.70 -5.37
CA ILE A 13 -1.28 5.89 -6.05
C ILE A 13 -0.86 5.89 -7.51
N TYR A 14 -1.80 6.14 -8.43
CA TYR A 14 -1.52 6.50 -9.80
C TYR A 14 -1.50 8.04 -9.92
N PRO A 15 -0.33 8.70 -9.97
CA PRO A 15 -0.21 10.13 -9.71
C PRO A 15 -0.94 11.02 -10.70
N LEU A 16 -0.90 10.71 -12.01
CA LEU A 16 -1.57 11.52 -13.03
C LEU A 16 -3.08 11.58 -12.80
N GLY A 17 -3.72 10.45 -12.51
CA GLY A 17 -5.15 10.42 -12.18
C GLY A 17 -5.43 11.08 -10.84
N PHE A 18 -4.77 10.62 -9.78
CA PHE A 18 -4.93 11.12 -8.42
C PHE A 18 -4.84 12.66 -8.34
N CYS A 19 -3.86 13.24 -9.02
CA CYS A 19 -3.64 14.68 -9.03
C CYS A 19 -4.54 15.45 -10.02
N GLY A 20 -5.40 14.78 -10.78
CA GLY A 20 -6.24 15.42 -11.79
C GLY A 20 -5.44 16.04 -12.94
N ALA A 21 -4.32 15.39 -13.31
CA ALA A 21 -3.53 15.83 -14.44
C ALA A 21 -4.27 15.62 -15.77
N PRO A 22 -4.09 16.48 -16.78
CA PRO A 22 -4.66 16.25 -18.09
C PRO A 22 -4.11 14.95 -18.71
N ARG A 23 -4.95 14.24 -19.45
CA ARG A 23 -4.60 12.95 -20.06
C ARG A 23 -3.37 13.07 -20.97
N PHE A 24 -3.38 14.05 -21.87
CA PHE A 24 -2.30 14.29 -22.81
C PHE A 24 -1.34 15.36 -22.28
N ASN A 25 -0.06 15.12 -22.43
CA ASN A 25 0.99 16.07 -22.07
C ASN A 25 1.23 17.04 -23.25
N ALA A 26 0.27 17.91 -23.49
CA ALA A 26 0.35 18.95 -24.51
C ALA A 26 1.33 20.08 -24.08
N ASP A 27 1.62 20.99 -25.02
CA ASP A 27 2.39 22.20 -24.74
C ASP A 27 1.59 23.11 -23.79
N GLY A 28 1.90 23.05 -22.50
CA GLY A 28 1.25 23.79 -21.44
C GLY A 28 2.20 24.12 -20.31
N GLU A 29 1.76 25.00 -19.41
CA GLU A 29 2.54 25.37 -18.24
C GLU A 29 2.72 24.20 -17.28
N ARG A 30 3.87 24.19 -16.59
CA ARG A 30 4.13 23.27 -15.49
C ARG A 30 3.25 23.62 -14.29
N VAL A 31 2.63 22.61 -13.69
CA VAL A 31 1.78 22.79 -12.51
C VAL A 31 2.15 21.75 -11.46
N ASN A 32 2.50 22.20 -10.25
CA ASN A 32 2.92 21.35 -9.14
C ASN A 32 1.74 20.60 -8.48
N ARG A 33 1.01 19.79 -9.26
CA ARG A 33 -0.14 19.03 -8.76
C ARG A 33 0.24 17.95 -7.75
N ILE A 34 1.48 17.46 -7.80
CA ILE A 34 1.97 16.39 -6.92
C ILE A 34 1.99 16.84 -5.44
N GLU A 35 2.06 18.14 -5.16
CA GLU A 35 2.03 18.69 -3.80
C GLU A 35 0.74 18.34 -3.06
N LYS A 36 -0.36 18.05 -3.78
CA LYS A 36 -1.61 17.50 -3.22
C LYS A 36 -1.38 16.30 -2.31
N LEU A 37 -0.37 15.48 -2.59
CA LEU A 37 -0.07 14.29 -1.79
C LEU A 37 0.34 14.65 -0.35
N VAL A 38 0.88 15.85 -0.12
CA VAL A 38 1.22 16.32 1.23
C VAL A 38 -0.03 16.45 2.10
N ASP A 39 -1.13 16.92 1.54
CA ASP A 39 -2.41 17.07 2.25
C ASP A 39 -3.04 15.71 2.62
N TRP A 40 -2.62 14.63 1.94
CA TRP A 40 -3.07 13.26 2.21
C TRP A 40 -2.27 12.56 3.33
N ILE A 41 -1.12 13.08 3.74
CA ILE A 41 -0.28 12.45 4.76
C ILE A 41 -1.03 12.16 6.07
N PRO A 42 -1.88 13.05 6.61
CA PRO A 42 -2.67 12.75 7.80
C PRO A 42 -3.57 11.52 7.60
N HIS A 43 -4.27 11.44 6.47
CA HIS A 43 -5.13 10.29 6.12
C HIS A 43 -4.32 8.99 6.02
N LEU A 44 -3.16 9.02 5.34
CA LEU A 44 -2.28 7.86 5.22
C LEU A 44 -1.82 7.35 6.60
N LYS A 45 -1.49 8.25 7.50
CA LYS A 45 -1.10 7.91 8.88
C LYS A 45 -2.27 7.34 9.68
N GLU A 46 -3.46 7.90 9.55
CA GLU A 46 -4.68 7.38 10.19
C GLU A 46 -4.99 5.97 9.71
N LEU A 47 -4.84 5.71 8.42
CA LEU A 47 -5.00 4.39 7.82
C LEU A 47 -3.89 3.39 8.24
N GLY A 48 -2.79 3.87 8.84
CA GLY A 48 -1.64 3.07 9.25
C GLY A 48 -0.69 2.73 8.10
N VAL A 49 -0.71 3.50 7.02
CA VAL A 49 0.22 3.39 5.88
C VAL A 49 1.61 3.85 6.30
N ASN A 50 2.62 3.05 5.95
CA ASN A 50 4.03 3.37 6.18
C ASN A 50 4.91 3.22 4.92
N ALA A 51 4.29 2.93 3.77
CA ALA A 51 4.94 2.95 2.47
C ALA A 51 3.95 3.40 1.38
N VAL A 52 4.37 4.27 0.47
CA VAL A 52 3.62 4.60 -0.75
C VAL A 52 4.31 3.99 -1.96
N TYR A 53 3.52 3.40 -2.85
CA TYR A 53 3.94 3.08 -4.20
C TYR A 53 3.29 4.09 -5.14
N LEU A 54 4.12 4.89 -5.81
CA LEU A 54 3.71 5.85 -6.81
C LEU A 54 3.91 5.24 -8.20
N GLY A 55 2.85 5.14 -8.98
CA GLY A 55 2.93 4.85 -10.41
C GLY A 55 3.81 5.89 -11.13
N PRO A 56 3.92 5.86 -12.47
CA PRO A 56 4.88 6.68 -13.19
C PRO A 56 4.79 8.17 -12.88
N VAL A 57 5.92 8.79 -12.54
CA VAL A 57 6.04 10.23 -12.21
C VAL A 57 6.94 10.99 -13.19
N PHE A 58 7.62 10.28 -14.10
CA PHE A 58 8.57 10.88 -15.02
C PHE A 58 7.90 11.38 -16.30
N GLU A 59 8.55 12.33 -16.99
CA GLU A 59 8.01 12.98 -18.19
C GLU A 59 7.55 11.95 -19.21
N SER A 60 6.29 12.04 -19.63
CA SER A 60 5.62 11.10 -20.52
C SER A 60 4.68 11.81 -21.47
N SER A 61 4.19 11.14 -22.50
CA SER A 61 3.27 11.73 -23.48
C SER A 61 1.81 11.65 -23.04
N GLU A 62 1.39 10.53 -22.41
CA GLU A 62 0.02 10.29 -22.03
C GLU A 62 -0.11 9.67 -20.64
N HIS A 63 0.10 8.36 -20.53
CA HIS A 63 -0.26 7.56 -19.35
C HIS A 63 0.88 7.29 -18.37
N GLY A 64 2.05 7.86 -18.59
CA GLY A 64 3.21 7.69 -17.72
C GLY A 64 4.11 6.51 -18.07
N TYR A 65 3.56 5.44 -18.66
CA TYR A 65 4.34 4.28 -19.13
C TYR A 65 4.99 4.52 -20.51
N ASP A 66 4.65 5.61 -21.16
CA ASP A 66 5.23 6.11 -22.42
C ASP A 66 6.28 7.20 -22.15
N THR A 67 7.32 6.84 -21.39
CA THR A 67 8.36 7.73 -20.89
C THR A 67 9.05 8.51 -22.01
N LYS A 68 9.21 9.81 -21.81
CA LYS A 68 9.96 10.74 -22.68
C LYS A 68 11.34 11.07 -22.11
N ASP A 69 11.43 11.20 -20.79
CA ASP A 69 12.68 11.54 -20.10
C ASP A 69 12.64 11.01 -18.65
N TYR A 70 13.59 10.17 -18.28
CA TYR A 70 13.74 9.60 -16.94
C TYR A 70 14.32 10.58 -15.91
N TYR A 71 14.87 11.71 -16.35
CA TYR A 71 15.51 12.71 -15.50
C TYR A 71 14.61 13.90 -15.17
N GLN A 72 13.44 13.99 -15.80
CA GLN A 72 12.46 15.04 -15.54
C GLN A 72 11.20 14.46 -14.89
N ILE A 73 10.67 15.17 -13.91
CA ILE A 73 9.32 14.90 -13.41
C ILE A 73 8.33 15.38 -14.47
N ASP A 74 7.24 14.62 -14.68
CA ASP A 74 6.21 14.99 -15.62
C ASP A 74 5.67 16.39 -15.30
N LYS A 75 5.73 17.31 -16.26
CA LYS A 75 5.36 18.71 -16.06
C LYS A 75 3.91 18.89 -15.62
N ARG A 76 3.05 17.89 -15.88
CA ARG A 76 1.66 17.87 -15.40
C ARG A 76 1.57 17.61 -13.89
N LEU A 77 2.60 16.99 -13.30
CA LEU A 77 2.72 16.72 -11.85
C LEU A 77 3.53 17.79 -11.14
N GLY A 78 4.55 18.35 -11.80
CA GLY A 78 5.37 19.38 -11.21
C GLY A 78 6.82 19.39 -11.72
N ASP A 79 7.74 19.76 -10.87
CA ASP A 79 9.17 19.72 -11.12
C ASP A 79 9.90 18.87 -10.07
N ARG A 80 11.24 18.74 -10.26
CA ARG A 80 12.08 17.97 -9.32
C ARG A 80 12.10 18.57 -7.91
N HIS A 81 11.92 19.89 -7.77
CA HIS A 81 11.89 20.54 -6.46
C HIS A 81 10.60 20.20 -5.71
N ALA A 82 9.44 20.35 -6.35
CA ALA A 82 8.14 19.97 -5.79
C ALA A 82 8.11 18.48 -5.40
N PHE A 83 8.59 17.61 -6.29
CA PHE A 83 8.62 16.17 -6.01
C PHE A 83 9.57 15.80 -4.86
N ARG A 84 10.74 16.43 -4.79
CA ARG A 84 11.67 16.27 -3.65
C ARG A 84 11.02 16.69 -2.34
N THR A 85 10.30 17.81 -2.34
CA THR A 85 9.55 18.30 -1.16
C THR A 85 8.51 17.27 -0.71
N VAL A 86 7.72 16.72 -1.64
CA VAL A 86 6.73 15.67 -1.34
C VAL A 86 7.40 14.43 -0.72
N CYS A 87 8.47 13.93 -1.33
CA CYS A 87 9.21 12.78 -0.79
C CYS A 87 9.77 13.07 0.61
N GLY A 88 10.32 14.27 0.82
CA GLY A 88 10.81 14.69 2.14
C GLY A 88 9.70 14.68 3.19
N ARG A 89 8.53 15.22 2.88
CA ARG A 89 7.37 15.24 3.80
C ARG A 89 6.85 13.83 4.12
N LEU A 90 6.85 12.93 3.14
CA LEU A 90 6.51 11.52 3.36
C LEU A 90 7.52 10.86 4.31
N HIS A 91 8.82 11.02 4.07
CA HIS A 91 9.88 10.47 4.93
C HIS A 91 9.84 11.05 6.35
N GLU A 92 9.65 12.36 6.52
CA GLU A 92 9.47 13.01 7.83
C GLU A 92 8.27 12.41 8.60
N SER A 93 7.28 11.91 7.88
CA SER A 93 6.08 11.26 8.45
C SER A 93 6.25 9.75 8.66
N GLY A 94 7.45 9.20 8.42
CA GLY A 94 7.75 7.78 8.56
C GLY A 94 7.23 6.92 7.40
N ILE A 95 6.89 7.52 6.25
CA ILE A 95 6.35 6.83 5.08
C ILE A 95 7.44 6.67 4.03
N ARG A 96 7.74 5.43 3.65
CA ARG A 96 8.68 5.06 2.60
C ARG A 96 8.11 5.34 1.20
N VAL A 97 8.99 5.61 0.23
CA VAL A 97 8.60 5.95 -1.15
C VAL A 97 9.16 4.93 -2.13
N VAL A 98 8.27 4.26 -2.85
CA VAL A 98 8.61 3.33 -3.94
C VAL A 98 8.07 3.91 -5.24
N LEU A 99 8.91 3.98 -6.28
CA LEU A 99 8.53 4.51 -7.60
C LEU A 99 8.36 3.40 -8.63
N ASP A 100 7.70 3.74 -9.72
CA ASP A 100 7.60 2.88 -10.91
C ASP A 100 8.84 3.03 -11.79
N GLY A 101 9.47 1.92 -12.14
CA GLY A 101 10.59 1.83 -13.06
C GLY A 101 10.15 1.19 -14.38
N VAL A 102 9.89 2.01 -15.39
CA VAL A 102 9.47 1.58 -16.72
C VAL A 102 10.72 1.42 -17.60
N PHE A 103 11.34 0.23 -17.59
CA PHE A 103 12.64 0.02 -18.23
C PHE A 103 12.62 -0.92 -19.45
N ASN A 104 11.50 -1.64 -19.66
CA ASN A 104 11.35 -2.47 -20.85
C ASN A 104 11.19 -1.65 -22.12
N HIS A 105 10.50 -0.50 -22.04
CA HIS A 105 10.14 0.31 -23.20
C HIS A 105 10.08 1.80 -22.85
N VAL A 106 9.99 2.64 -23.88
CA VAL A 106 9.81 4.10 -23.79
C VAL A 106 8.71 4.55 -24.76
N GLY A 107 8.22 5.75 -24.58
CA GLY A 107 7.32 6.41 -25.54
C GLY A 107 8.05 6.78 -26.84
N ARG A 108 7.29 6.97 -27.92
CA ARG A 108 7.82 7.41 -29.21
C ARG A 108 8.45 8.81 -29.18
N GLU A 109 8.09 9.61 -28.17
CA GLU A 109 8.68 10.94 -27.95
C GLU A 109 9.92 10.92 -27.05
N PHE A 110 10.42 9.74 -26.66
CA PHE A 110 11.69 9.63 -25.98
C PHE A 110 12.80 10.25 -26.85
N TRP A 111 13.59 11.11 -26.26
CA TRP A 111 14.51 11.98 -27.00
C TRP A 111 15.48 11.21 -27.94
N ALA A 112 15.97 10.04 -27.53
CA ALA A 112 16.85 9.21 -28.37
C ALA A 112 16.08 8.56 -29.53
N PHE A 113 14.79 8.21 -29.36
CA PHE A 113 13.97 7.69 -30.45
C PHE A 113 13.59 8.79 -31.44
N ARG A 114 13.32 10.00 -30.96
CA ARG A 114 13.11 11.17 -31.80
C ARG A 114 14.33 11.49 -32.65
N ASP A 115 15.53 11.32 -32.10
CA ASP A 115 16.78 11.46 -32.91
C ASP A 115 16.86 10.42 -34.03
N VAL A 116 16.50 9.15 -33.76
CA VAL A 116 16.41 8.10 -34.81
C VAL A 116 15.37 8.46 -35.87
N GLN A 117 14.20 8.98 -35.48
CA GLN A 117 13.16 9.41 -36.44
C GLN A 117 13.65 10.54 -37.35
N GLN A 118 14.45 11.46 -36.82
CA GLN A 118 14.95 12.63 -37.55
C GLN A 118 16.16 12.30 -38.43
N ASN A 119 17.11 11.52 -37.91
CA ASN A 119 18.42 11.29 -38.52
C ASN A 119 18.55 9.92 -39.19
N GLY A 120 17.55 9.04 -39.04
CA GLY A 120 17.55 7.70 -39.61
C GLY A 120 18.85 6.92 -39.28
N ARG A 121 19.50 6.34 -40.28
CA ARG A 121 20.76 5.58 -40.08
C ARG A 121 21.92 6.42 -39.54
N GLY A 122 21.83 7.74 -39.57
CA GLY A 122 22.85 8.66 -39.05
C GLY A 122 22.73 8.87 -37.54
N SER A 123 21.67 8.44 -36.92
CA SER A 123 21.51 8.54 -35.45
C SER A 123 22.46 7.58 -34.72
N ARG A 124 23.17 8.09 -33.73
CA ARG A 124 24.00 7.27 -32.82
C ARG A 124 23.18 6.38 -31.91
N TYR A 125 21.88 6.62 -31.80
CA TYR A 125 20.97 5.92 -30.89
C TYR A 125 20.24 4.73 -31.54
N CYS A 126 20.52 4.37 -32.80
CA CYS A 126 19.88 3.21 -33.43
C CYS A 126 20.05 1.92 -32.62
N GLY A 127 21.22 1.72 -31.97
CA GLY A 127 21.49 0.55 -31.12
C GLY A 127 20.80 0.57 -29.74
N TRP A 128 20.10 1.63 -29.39
CA TRP A 128 19.38 1.75 -28.11
C TRP A 128 18.05 1.00 -28.12
N PHE A 129 17.51 0.70 -29.32
CA PHE A 129 16.21 0.09 -29.49
C PHE A 129 16.31 -1.34 -29.98
N HIS A 130 15.49 -2.23 -29.43
CA HIS A 130 15.54 -3.65 -29.75
C HIS A 130 15.10 -3.90 -31.19
N ASN A 131 15.92 -4.68 -31.93
CA ASN A 131 15.68 -5.06 -33.33
C ASN A 131 15.41 -3.88 -34.29
N LEU A 132 15.90 -2.67 -34.01
CA LEU A 132 15.74 -1.54 -34.91
C LEU A 132 16.47 -1.83 -36.23
N SER A 133 15.75 -1.78 -37.32
CA SER A 133 16.29 -2.07 -38.65
C SER A 133 15.65 -1.21 -39.74
N PHE A 134 16.45 -0.87 -40.75
CA PHE A 134 16.01 -0.07 -41.90
C PHE A 134 15.64 -0.92 -43.14
N GLY A 135 15.31 -2.19 -42.92
CA GLY A 135 14.86 -3.12 -43.98
C GLY A 135 13.35 -3.13 -44.21
N GLY A 136 12.58 -2.38 -43.44
CA GLY A 136 11.13 -2.29 -43.54
C GLY A 136 10.58 -1.15 -42.67
N GLY A 137 9.31 -0.79 -42.84
CA GLY A 137 8.65 0.24 -42.06
C GLY A 137 7.92 -0.31 -40.84
N SER A 138 7.65 0.57 -39.84
CA SER A 138 6.83 0.25 -38.69
C SER A 138 5.33 0.44 -38.99
N PRO A 139 4.42 -0.21 -38.22
CA PRO A 139 2.99 0.07 -38.30
C PRO A 139 2.61 1.53 -37.98
N MET A 140 3.51 2.29 -37.36
CA MET A 140 3.34 3.70 -37.04
C MET A 140 3.80 4.65 -38.15
N GLY A 141 4.21 4.09 -39.32
CA GLY A 141 4.63 4.87 -40.48
C GLY A 141 6.10 5.31 -40.49
N ASP A 142 6.92 4.80 -39.55
CA ASP A 142 8.37 5.08 -39.59
C ASP A 142 9.03 4.32 -40.76
N PRO A 143 10.09 4.86 -41.39
CA PRO A 143 10.81 4.19 -42.50
C PRO A 143 11.79 3.10 -42.00
N PHE A 144 11.59 2.61 -40.78
CA PHE A 144 12.37 1.57 -40.14
C PHE A 144 11.48 0.73 -39.21
N TRP A 145 11.90 -0.49 -38.90
CA TRP A 145 11.29 -1.41 -37.98
C TRP A 145 11.95 -1.30 -36.61
N TYR A 146 11.18 -1.61 -35.54
CA TYR A 146 11.65 -1.79 -34.18
C TYR A 146 10.69 -2.72 -33.42
N ASP A 147 11.16 -3.35 -32.36
CA ASP A 147 10.27 -4.10 -31.47
C ASP A 147 9.53 -3.17 -30.51
N ALA A 148 8.33 -3.59 -30.15
CA ALA A 148 7.44 -2.88 -29.22
C ALA A 148 7.02 -3.83 -28.08
N TRP A 149 6.52 -3.26 -27.00
CA TRP A 149 5.93 -4.06 -25.94
C TRP A 149 4.60 -4.66 -26.42
N GLU A 150 4.52 -6.00 -26.47
CA GLU A 150 3.33 -6.77 -26.85
C GLU A 150 2.59 -6.28 -28.12
N GLY A 151 3.33 -5.73 -29.09
CA GLY A 151 2.75 -5.20 -30.32
C GLY A 151 2.18 -3.78 -30.21
N HIS A 152 2.32 -3.13 -29.07
CA HIS A 152 1.97 -1.73 -28.87
C HIS A 152 3.08 -0.80 -29.37
N PHE A 153 3.07 -0.47 -30.67
CA PHE A 153 4.15 0.27 -31.34
C PHE A 153 4.34 1.73 -30.86
N ASN A 154 3.46 2.24 -30.03
CA ASN A 154 3.67 3.48 -29.27
C ASN A 154 4.61 3.29 -28.06
N LEU A 155 4.91 2.05 -27.67
CA LEU A 155 5.80 1.67 -26.58
C LEU A 155 7.03 0.94 -27.13
N VAL A 156 8.07 1.71 -27.44
CA VAL A 156 9.28 1.27 -28.16
C VAL A 156 10.19 0.48 -27.22
N LYS A 157 10.48 -0.78 -27.55
CA LYS A 157 11.30 -1.64 -26.70
C LYS A 157 12.76 -1.20 -26.68
N LEU A 158 13.31 -1.03 -25.46
CA LEU A 158 14.72 -0.71 -25.26
C LEU A 158 15.62 -1.94 -25.45
N ASN A 159 16.84 -1.71 -25.94
CA ASN A 159 17.88 -2.72 -26.01
C ASN A 159 18.71 -2.75 -24.72
N LEU A 160 18.26 -3.50 -23.73
CA LEU A 160 18.91 -3.62 -22.41
C LEU A 160 20.25 -4.39 -22.45
N LYS A 161 20.68 -4.87 -23.63
CA LYS A 161 22.04 -5.40 -23.84
C LYS A 161 23.03 -4.31 -24.25
N ASN A 162 22.55 -3.15 -24.64
CA ASN A 162 23.39 -2.00 -24.95
C ASN A 162 23.88 -1.34 -23.66
N PRO A 163 25.20 -1.27 -23.40
CA PRO A 163 25.75 -0.67 -22.18
C PRO A 163 25.34 0.79 -21.98
N GLU A 164 25.27 1.59 -23.05
CA GLU A 164 24.87 3.00 -22.96
C GLU A 164 23.42 3.15 -22.47
N VAL A 165 22.51 2.26 -22.88
CA VAL A 165 21.13 2.23 -22.42
C VAL A 165 21.09 1.90 -20.93
N VAL A 166 21.81 0.85 -20.53
CA VAL A 166 21.86 0.43 -19.12
C VAL A 166 22.46 1.52 -18.25
N ASP A 167 23.55 2.13 -18.66
CA ASP A 167 24.20 3.22 -17.92
C ASP A 167 23.29 4.45 -17.79
N HIS A 168 22.53 4.78 -18.86
CA HIS A 168 21.53 5.84 -18.84
C HIS A 168 20.41 5.57 -17.79
N LEU A 169 19.87 4.34 -17.77
CA LEU A 169 18.81 3.95 -16.84
C LEU A 169 19.31 3.88 -15.40
N LEU A 170 20.49 3.28 -15.15
CA LEU A 170 21.11 3.24 -13.83
C LEU A 170 21.46 4.64 -13.33
N GLY A 171 21.93 5.52 -14.21
CA GLY A 171 22.18 6.93 -13.90
C GLY A 171 20.90 7.65 -13.44
N ALA A 172 19.77 7.40 -14.12
CA ALA A 172 18.47 7.92 -13.72
C ALA A 172 18.07 7.42 -12.32
N VAL A 173 18.12 6.11 -12.07
CA VAL A 173 17.83 5.52 -10.76
C VAL A 173 18.75 6.11 -9.68
N GLY A 174 20.05 6.28 -9.99
CA GLY A 174 21.00 6.91 -9.08
C GLY A 174 20.58 8.33 -8.69
N SER A 175 20.11 9.11 -9.66
CA SER A 175 19.60 10.46 -9.41
C SER A 175 18.30 10.47 -8.57
N TRP A 176 17.42 9.47 -8.74
CA TRP A 176 16.20 9.35 -7.94
C TRP A 176 16.50 9.00 -6.48
N ILE A 177 17.46 8.10 -6.26
CA ILE A 177 17.92 7.75 -4.90
C ILE A 177 18.55 8.99 -4.23
N GLN A 178 19.41 9.71 -4.96
CA GLN A 178 20.13 10.88 -4.42
C GLN A 178 19.19 12.06 -4.15
N ASP A 179 18.30 12.38 -5.09
CA ASP A 179 17.51 13.61 -5.05
C ASP A 179 16.20 13.47 -4.27
N PHE A 180 15.59 12.28 -4.33
CA PHE A 180 14.28 12.02 -3.73
C PHE A 180 14.35 11.06 -2.54
N GLY A 181 15.49 10.39 -2.32
CA GLY A 181 15.69 9.45 -1.22
C GLY A 181 14.85 8.18 -1.33
N ILE A 182 14.38 7.81 -2.53
CA ILE A 182 13.46 6.69 -2.72
C ILE A 182 13.94 5.39 -2.07
N ASP A 183 13.00 4.56 -1.63
CA ASP A 183 13.26 3.34 -0.86
C ASP A 183 13.14 2.06 -1.68
N GLY A 184 12.63 2.15 -2.90
CA GLY A 184 12.49 1.00 -3.78
C GLY A 184 11.92 1.35 -5.15
N LEU A 185 11.82 0.32 -5.99
CA LEU A 185 11.21 0.36 -7.32
C LEU A 185 10.24 -0.80 -7.51
N ARG A 186 9.13 -0.52 -8.14
CA ARG A 186 8.31 -1.50 -8.85
C ARG A 186 8.73 -1.49 -10.30
N LEU A 187 9.12 -2.62 -10.85
CA LEU A 187 9.57 -2.75 -12.24
C LEU A 187 8.38 -3.14 -13.11
N ASP A 188 8.01 -2.25 -14.01
CA ASP A 188 6.95 -2.45 -15.00
C ASP A 188 7.29 -3.57 -15.98
N ALA A 189 6.28 -4.39 -16.35
CA ALA A 189 6.44 -5.49 -17.32
C ALA A 189 7.72 -6.31 -17.06
N ALA A 190 7.97 -6.70 -15.80
CA ALA A 190 9.24 -7.28 -15.38
C ALA A 190 9.55 -8.62 -16.06
N ASP A 191 8.55 -9.36 -16.50
CA ASP A 191 8.70 -10.59 -17.27
C ASP A 191 9.27 -10.37 -18.69
N CYS A 192 9.16 -9.14 -19.21
CA CYS A 192 9.69 -8.74 -20.51
C CYS A 192 11.11 -8.14 -20.47
N VAL A 193 11.63 -7.88 -19.25
CA VAL A 193 12.94 -7.26 -19.02
C VAL A 193 14.06 -8.29 -19.04
N ASP A 194 15.22 -7.92 -19.60
CA ASP A 194 16.41 -8.80 -19.62
C ASP A 194 16.90 -9.09 -18.19
N PRO A 195 17.07 -10.37 -17.79
CA PRO A 195 17.51 -10.74 -16.44
C PRO A 195 18.89 -10.15 -16.04
N ASP A 196 19.80 -9.94 -16.98
CA ASP A 196 21.11 -9.34 -16.69
C ASP A 196 20.99 -7.86 -16.31
N PHE A 197 19.99 -7.17 -16.84
CA PHE A 197 19.66 -5.83 -16.39
C PHE A 197 19.21 -5.82 -14.91
N PHE A 198 18.38 -6.77 -14.47
CA PHE A 198 17.99 -6.87 -13.07
C PHE A 198 19.17 -7.13 -12.14
N ARG A 199 20.13 -7.98 -12.53
CA ARG A 199 21.35 -8.23 -11.74
C ARG A 199 22.17 -6.94 -11.58
N ARG A 200 22.34 -6.19 -12.65
CA ARG A 200 23.05 -4.89 -12.63
C ARG A 200 22.29 -3.86 -11.80
N LEU A 201 20.98 -3.75 -12.00
CA LEU A 201 20.12 -2.84 -11.22
C LEU A 201 20.18 -3.15 -9.73
N ARG A 202 20.05 -4.44 -9.35
CA ARG A 202 20.16 -4.87 -7.95
C ARG A 202 21.49 -4.47 -7.34
N SER A 203 22.60 -4.82 -8.00
CA SER A 203 23.94 -4.49 -7.50
C SER A 203 24.09 -2.99 -7.28
N PHE A 204 23.71 -2.21 -8.28
CA PHE A 204 23.76 -0.75 -8.23
C PHE A 204 22.91 -0.13 -7.11
N CYS A 205 21.67 -0.58 -6.96
CA CYS A 205 20.77 -0.06 -5.93
C CYS A 205 21.24 -0.44 -4.51
N LYS A 206 21.64 -1.70 -4.31
CA LYS A 206 22.10 -2.19 -2.99
C LYS A 206 23.42 -1.55 -2.55
N GLU A 207 24.29 -1.19 -3.48
CA GLU A 207 25.51 -0.43 -3.19
C GLU A 207 25.18 0.97 -2.67
N LYS A 208 24.20 1.65 -3.26
CA LYS A 208 23.77 3.00 -2.85
C LYS A 208 22.93 3.00 -1.57
N LYS A 209 22.06 2.01 -1.42
CA LYS A 209 21.11 1.90 -0.30
C LYS A 209 20.85 0.41 -0.02
N PRO A 210 21.51 -0.19 0.99
CA PRO A 210 21.44 -1.64 1.24
C PRO A 210 20.04 -2.19 1.47
N ASP A 211 19.13 -1.37 2.02
CA ASP A 211 17.72 -1.70 2.26
C ASP A 211 16.77 -1.29 1.12
N PHE A 212 17.31 -0.92 -0.06
CA PHE A 212 16.53 -0.60 -1.23
C PHE A 212 15.75 -1.82 -1.73
N TRP A 213 14.45 -1.68 -1.94
CA TRP A 213 13.58 -2.79 -2.31
C TRP A 213 13.25 -2.80 -3.80
N LEU A 214 13.31 -4.00 -4.41
CA LEU A 214 13.04 -4.21 -5.83
C LEU A 214 11.88 -5.21 -5.97
N MET A 215 10.76 -4.77 -6.54
CA MET A 215 9.58 -5.57 -6.82
C MET A 215 9.28 -5.56 -8.31
N GLY A 216 9.07 -6.72 -8.90
CA GLY A 216 8.67 -6.85 -10.30
C GLY A 216 7.18 -7.07 -10.47
N GLU A 217 6.60 -6.43 -11.48
CA GLU A 217 5.29 -6.81 -11.95
C GLU A 217 5.37 -8.12 -12.73
N ILE A 218 4.80 -9.18 -12.15
CA ILE A 218 4.71 -10.51 -12.76
C ILE A 218 3.26 -10.97 -12.71
N ILE A 219 2.64 -11.08 -13.86
CA ILE A 219 1.25 -11.53 -13.95
C ILE A 219 1.18 -13.05 -13.94
N HIS A 220 2.08 -13.72 -14.66
CA HIS A 220 2.08 -15.17 -14.84
C HIS A 220 3.49 -15.77 -14.68
N GLY A 221 3.53 -17.07 -14.38
CA GLY A 221 4.78 -17.84 -14.34
C GLY A 221 5.27 -18.15 -12.94
N ASP A 222 6.45 -18.74 -12.87
CA ASP A 222 7.10 -19.08 -11.61
C ASP A 222 7.86 -17.86 -11.05
N TYR A 223 7.38 -17.31 -9.95
CA TYR A 223 7.93 -16.11 -9.30
C TYR A 223 9.42 -16.24 -8.94
N ASN A 224 9.92 -17.45 -8.68
CA ASN A 224 11.34 -17.69 -8.37
C ASN A 224 12.29 -17.29 -9.54
N ARG A 225 11.77 -17.22 -10.78
CA ARG A 225 12.58 -16.75 -11.92
C ARG A 225 13.04 -15.32 -11.74
N TRP A 226 12.25 -14.49 -11.09
CA TRP A 226 12.51 -13.05 -10.94
C TRP A 226 12.85 -12.67 -9.51
N ALA A 227 12.08 -13.16 -8.52
CA ALA A 227 12.32 -12.91 -7.10
C ALA A 227 13.31 -13.93 -6.54
N ASN A 228 14.58 -13.59 -6.52
CA ASN A 228 15.67 -14.41 -6.03
C ASN A 228 16.85 -13.52 -5.58
N PRO A 229 17.85 -14.06 -4.87
CA PRO A 229 18.96 -13.27 -4.33
C PRO A 229 19.78 -12.48 -5.35
N GLU A 230 19.72 -12.82 -6.63
CA GLU A 230 20.49 -12.16 -7.69
C GLU A 230 19.75 -11.01 -8.37
N MET A 231 18.41 -11.03 -8.37
CA MET A 231 17.59 -10.10 -9.17
C MET A 231 16.65 -9.27 -8.29
N LEU A 232 15.38 -9.67 -8.18
CA LEU A 232 14.36 -8.91 -7.45
C LEU A 232 14.15 -9.45 -6.04
N ASP A 233 13.69 -8.60 -5.12
CA ASP A 233 13.35 -9.00 -3.75
C ASP A 233 11.92 -9.55 -3.66
N SER A 234 11.03 -9.14 -4.58
CA SER A 234 9.60 -9.41 -4.54
C SER A 234 8.97 -9.36 -5.92
N VAL A 235 7.74 -9.85 -5.99
CA VAL A 235 6.86 -9.74 -7.16
C VAL A 235 5.42 -9.43 -6.73
N THR A 236 4.63 -8.91 -7.67
CA THR A 236 3.17 -8.76 -7.53
C THR A 236 2.48 -10.12 -7.49
N ASN A 237 1.59 -10.34 -6.53
CA ASN A 237 0.91 -11.64 -6.35
C ASN A 237 -0.44 -11.69 -7.07
N TYR A 238 -0.42 -11.72 -8.40
CA TYR A 238 -1.62 -11.81 -9.22
C TYR A 238 -2.40 -13.12 -9.04
N GLU A 239 -1.72 -14.19 -8.67
CA GLU A 239 -2.39 -15.48 -8.38
C GLU A 239 -3.32 -15.35 -7.16
N CYS A 240 -2.81 -14.79 -6.05
CA CYS A 240 -3.67 -14.56 -4.89
C CYS A 240 -4.71 -13.47 -5.13
N TYR A 241 -4.38 -12.40 -5.88
CA TYR A 241 -5.36 -11.40 -6.31
C TYR A 241 -6.59 -12.07 -6.93
N LYS A 242 -6.38 -12.92 -7.94
CA LYS A 242 -7.47 -13.65 -8.60
C LYS A 242 -8.19 -14.58 -7.62
N GLY A 243 -7.46 -15.38 -6.86
CA GLY A 243 -8.02 -16.31 -5.89
C GLY A 243 -8.87 -15.64 -4.81
N ILE A 244 -8.49 -14.45 -4.37
CA ILE A 244 -9.24 -13.69 -3.35
C ILE A 244 -10.63 -13.31 -3.86
N TYR A 245 -10.73 -12.55 -4.96
CA TYR A 245 -12.04 -12.08 -5.40
C TYR A 245 -12.93 -13.21 -5.94
N SER A 246 -12.36 -14.21 -6.63
CA SER A 246 -13.14 -15.33 -7.16
C SER A 246 -13.69 -16.22 -6.04
N SER A 247 -12.89 -16.52 -5.01
CA SER A 247 -13.34 -17.28 -3.84
C SER A 247 -14.54 -16.64 -3.15
N HIS A 248 -14.55 -15.32 -3.02
CA HIS A 248 -15.67 -14.59 -2.42
C HIS A 248 -16.90 -14.58 -3.33
N ASN A 249 -16.70 -14.37 -4.63
CA ASN A 249 -17.79 -14.35 -5.61
C ASN A 249 -18.46 -15.70 -5.82
N ASP A 250 -17.68 -16.78 -5.79
CA ASP A 250 -18.17 -18.12 -6.03
C ASP A 250 -18.48 -18.88 -4.72
N LYS A 251 -18.36 -18.20 -3.57
CA LYS A 251 -18.55 -18.76 -2.24
C LYS A 251 -17.73 -20.04 -2.05
N ASN A 252 -16.43 -19.98 -2.41
CA ASN A 252 -15.56 -21.15 -2.46
C ASN A 252 -14.13 -20.82 -1.99
N TYR A 253 -13.92 -20.86 -0.68
CA TYR A 253 -12.60 -20.65 -0.09
C TYR A 253 -11.55 -21.71 -0.42
N PHE A 254 -11.92 -22.86 -0.98
CA PHE A 254 -10.94 -23.86 -1.43
C PHE A 254 -9.99 -23.28 -2.49
N GLU A 255 -10.43 -22.34 -3.32
CA GLU A 255 -9.60 -21.75 -4.37
C GLU A 255 -8.43 -20.94 -3.76
N ILE A 256 -8.73 -19.94 -2.92
CA ILE A 256 -7.67 -19.14 -2.30
C ILE A 256 -6.84 -19.95 -1.28
N ALA A 257 -7.45 -20.87 -0.56
CA ALA A 257 -6.76 -21.76 0.36
C ALA A 257 -5.74 -22.65 -0.37
N TYR A 258 -6.08 -23.13 -1.56
CA TYR A 258 -5.14 -23.86 -2.42
C TYR A 258 -3.95 -22.98 -2.82
N SER A 259 -4.20 -21.77 -3.32
CA SER A 259 -3.13 -20.85 -3.72
C SER A 259 -2.21 -20.49 -2.55
N LEU A 260 -2.76 -20.16 -1.37
CA LEU A 260 -2.00 -19.85 -0.19
C LEU A 260 -1.15 -21.04 0.30
N ASN A 261 -1.74 -22.23 0.32
CA ASN A 261 -1.01 -23.43 0.74
C ASN A 261 0.09 -23.82 -0.25
N ARG A 262 -0.18 -23.72 -1.55
CA ARG A 262 0.82 -23.94 -2.61
C ARG A 262 2.00 -22.96 -2.51
N GLN A 263 1.71 -21.70 -2.25
CA GLN A 263 2.73 -20.65 -2.18
C GLN A 263 3.50 -20.68 -0.85
N PHE A 264 2.82 -20.79 0.29
CA PHE A 264 3.37 -20.50 1.60
C PHE A 264 3.23 -21.64 2.63
N GLY A 265 2.49 -22.70 2.34
CA GLY A 265 2.30 -23.85 3.22
C GLY A 265 3.59 -24.66 3.42
N ASP A 266 3.50 -25.82 4.10
CA ASP A 266 4.63 -26.73 4.24
C ASP A 266 5.13 -27.16 2.86
N GLY A 267 6.43 -26.86 2.56
CA GLY A 267 6.99 -27.06 1.23
C GLY A 267 6.51 -26.07 0.18
N GLY A 268 5.90 -24.97 0.60
CA GLY A 268 5.37 -23.93 -0.31
C GLY A 268 6.45 -23.34 -1.22
N ILE A 269 6.11 -23.20 -2.51
CA ILE A 269 7.08 -22.87 -3.56
C ILE A 269 7.61 -21.43 -3.48
N TYR A 270 6.91 -20.53 -2.76
CA TYR A 270 7.27 -19.11 -2.60
C TYR A 270 7.52 -18.71 -1.14
N LYS A 271 7.80 -19.67 -0.26
CA LYS A 271 8.10 -19.42 1.17
C LYS A 271 9.18 -18.35 1.40
N ASN A 272 10.14 -18.24 0.48
CA ASN A 272 11.25 -17.31 0.58
C ASN A 272 11.01 -15.98 -0.14
N ILE A 273 9.84 -15.80 -0.76
CA ILE A 273 9.47 -14.57 -1.44
C ILE A 273 8.46 -13.81 -0.58
N TYR A 274 8.80 -12.58 -0.21
CA TYR A 274 7.85 -11.68 0.45
C TYR A 274 7.07 -10.91 -0.61
N THR A 275 5.92 -11.48 -1.03
CA THR A 275 5.13 -10.98 -2.15
C THR A 275 4.45 -9.65 -1.83
N TYR A 276 4.27 -8.83 -2.87
CA TYR A 276 3.41 -7.65 -2.81
C TYR A 276 1.98 -8.07 -3.15
N ASN A 277 1.08 -7.96 -2.18
CA ASN A 277 -0.29 -8.43 -2.26
C ASN A 277 -1.26 -7.25 -2.43
N PHE A 278 -2.24 -7.42 -3.30
CA PHE A 278 -3.26 -6.41 -3.59
C PHE A 278 -4.59 -7.08 -3.96
N VAL A 279 -5.66 -6.31 -3.94
CA VAL A 279 -7.01 -6.74 -4.34
C VAL A 279 -7.58 -5.91 -5.48
N ASP A 280 -6.93 -4.80 -5.78
CA ASP A 280 -7.10 -4.00 -6.98
C ASP A 280 -5.88 -3.09 -7.20
N ASN A 281 -5.76 -2.52 -8.39
CA ASN A 281 -4.71 -1.60 -8.77
C ASN A 281 -5.17 -0.70 -9.95
N HIS A 282 -4.23 0.02 -10.55
CA HIS A 282 -4.51 0.94 -11.67
C HIS A 282 -4.80 0.26 -13.01
N ASP A 283 -4.62 -1.08 -13.11
CA ASP A 283 -4.79 -1.88 -14.34
C ASP A 283 -5.87 -2.95 -14.26
N VAL A 284 -6.51 -3.13 -13.11
CA VAL A 284 -7.62 -4.06 -12.94
C VAL A 284 -8.83 -3.37 -12.35
N ASN A 285 -10.01 -3.89 -12.62
CA ASN A 285 -11.26 -3.35 -12.06
C ASN A 285 -11.17 -3.27 -10.53
N ARG A 286 -11.71 -2.19 -9.97
CA ARG A 286 -11.70 -1.99 -8.51
C ARG A 286 -12.49 -3.07 -7.80
N LEU A 287 -12.01 -3.49 -6.63
CA LEU A 287 -12.59 -4.57 -5.84
C LEU A 287 -14.10 -4.41 -5.62
N ALA A 288 -14.53 -3.19 -5.24
CA ALA A 288 -15.94 -2.90 -5.02
C ALA A 288 -16.84 -3.10 -6.25
N SER A 289 -16.25 -3.04 -7.46
CA SER A 289 -16.96 -3.34 -8.71
C SER A 289 -16.89 -4.80 -9.13
N VAL A 290 -15.91 -5.55 -8.61
CA VAL A 290 -15.69 -6.96 -8.93
C VAL A 290 -16.49 -7.87 -8.00
N LEU A 291 -16.64 -7.50 -6.73
CA LEU A 291 -17.38 -8.28 -5.75
C LEU A 291 -18.89 -8.25 -6.04
N ARG A 292 -19.49 -9.43 -6.11
CA ARG A 292 -20.96 -9.58 -6.26
C ARG A 292 -21.71 -9.22 -4.99
N ASN A 293 -21.08 -9.41 -3.83
CA ASN A 293 -21.65 -9.04 -2.53
C ASN A 293 -20.72 -8.03 -1.83
N PRO A 294 -21.14 -6.77 -1.65
CA PRO A 294 -20.33 -5.74 -0.98
C PRO A 294 -20.05 -6.05 0.50
N GLU A 295 -20.84 -6.87 1.17
CA GLU A 295 -20.60 -7.30 2.56
C GLU A 295 -19.28 -8.10 2.71
N HIS A 296 -18.75 -8.65 1.62
CA HIS A 296 -17.48 -9.37 1.62
C HIS A 296 -16.23 -8.45 1.71
N LEU A 297 -16.37 -7.13 1.57
CA LEU A 297 -15.22 -6.21 1.55
C LEU A 297 -14.32 -6.34 2.79
N GLU A 298 -14.91 -6.40 3.99
CA GLU A 298 -14.13 -6.54 5.24
C GLU A 298 -13.39 -7.90 5.28
N ASN A 299 -14.03 -8.98 4.82
CA ASN A 299 -13.40 -10.30 4.74
C ASN A 299 -12.21 -10.31 3.78
N VAL A 300 -12.37 -9.69 2.60
CA VAL A 300 -11.30 -9.56 1.60
C VAL A 300 -10.09 -8.83 2.18
N TYR A 301 -10.30 -7.68 2.82
CA TYR A 301 -9.19 -6.93 3.41
C TYR A 301 -8.58 -7.66 4.62
N THR A 302 -9.39 -8.35 5.44
CA THR A 302 -8.84 -9.18 6.52
C THR A 302 -7.92 -10.26 5.96
N LEU A 303 -8.34 -10.96 4.91
CA LEU A 303 -7.49 -11.95 4.23
C LEU A 303 -6.21 -11.32 3.66
N LEU A 304 -6.32 -10.20 2.94
CA LEU A 304 -5.18 -9.48 2.36
C LEU A 304 -4.11 -9.11 3.40
N PHE A 305 -4.54 -8.62 4.55
CA PHE A 305 -3.62 -8.14 5.60
C PHE A 305 -3.04 -9.24 6.48
N THR A 306 -3.69 -10.40 6.52
CA THR A 306 -3.27 -11.51 7.40
C THR A 306 -2.58 -12.66 6.68
N MET A 307 -2.66 -12.73 5.34
CA MET A 307 -1.86 -13.66 4.54
C MET A 307 -0.37 -13.26 4.51
N PRO A 308 0.56 -14.17 4.14
CA PRO A 308 1.98 -13.83 3.97
C PRO A 308 2.21 -12.76 2.90
N GLY A 309 3.13 -11.82 3.15
CA GLY A 309 3.52 -10.75 2.24
C GLY A 309 3.13 -9.36 2.71
N ALA A 310 3.40 -8.34 1.89
CA ALA A 310 3.09 -6.94 2.14
C ALA A 310 1.74 -6.57 1.52
N PRO A 311 0.74 -6.16 2.31
CA PRO A 311 -0.54 -5.71 1.79
C PRO A 311 -0.43 -4.33 1.15
N SER A 312 -1.22 -4.11 0.12
CA SER A 312 -1.36 -2.82 -0.55
C SER A 312 -2.82 -2.43 -0.73
N VAL A 313 -3.14 -1.18 -0.44
CA VAL A 313 -4.43 -0.56 -0.68
C VAL A 313 -4.29 0.41 -1.86
N TYR A 314 -5.10 0.26 -2.89
CA TYR A 314 -5.13 1.20 -4.01
C TYR A 314 -5.98 2.42 -3.61
N TYR A 315 -5.51 3.63 -3.92
CA TYR A 315 -6.13 4.87 -3.44
C TYR A 315 -7.64 4.94 -3.75
N GLY A 316 -8.42 5.22 -2.72
CA GLY A 316 -9.88 5.23 -2.77
C GLY A 316 -10.55 3.89 -2.49
N SER A 317 -9.83 2.76 -2.56
CA SER A 317 -10.39 1.44 -2.29
C SER A 317 -10.65 1.20 -0.80
N GLU A 318 -9.98 1.94 0.08
CA GLU A 318 -10.27 1.94 1.52
C GLU A 318 -11.69 2.43 1.86
N TRP A 319 -12.32 3.10 0.92
CA TRP A 319 -13.72 3.54 1.03
C TRP A 319 -14.67 2.74 0.16
N GLY A 320 -14.18 1.70 -0.53
CA GLY A 320 -14.99 0.90 -1.45
C GLY A 320 -15.40 1.65 -2.72
N LEU A 321 -14.56 2.56 -3.22
CA LEU A 321 -14.84 3.26 -4.47
C LEU A 321 -14.92 2.29 -5.64
N PRO A 322 -15.97 2.37 -6.48
CA PRO A 322 -16.09 1.54 -7.67
C PRO A 322 -15.21 2.06 -8.82
N GLY A 323 -14.98 1.20 -9.80
CA GLY A 323 -14.31 1.53 -11.06
C GLY A 323 -14.20 0.31 -11.95
N ILE A 324 -14.57 0.45 -13.21
CA ILE A 324 -14.50 -0.60 -14.24
C ILE A 324 -13.84 -0.01 -15.48
N LYS A 325 -12.98 -0.81 -16.14
CA LYS A 325 -12.44 -0.43 -17.46
C LYS A 325 -13.55 -0.18 -18.46
N GLU A 326 -13.42 0.89 -19.24
CA GLU A 326 -14.41 1.26 -20.25
C GLU A 326 -13.74 1.34 -21.62
N ASN A 327 -14.32 0.67 -22.63
CA ASN A 327 -13.83 0.68 -24.01
C ASN A 327 -12.31 0.41 -24.14
N GLY A 328 -11.76 -0.47 -23.29
CA GLY A 328 -10.32 -0.76 -23.25
C GLY A 328 -9.45 0.30 -22.57
N SER A 329 -10.06 1.32 -21.96
CA SER A 329 -9.36 2.37 -21.22
C SER A 329 -9.34 2.10 -19.72
N ASP A 330 -8.17 2.32 -19.11
CA ASP A 330 -7.96 2.23 -17.64
C ASP A 330 -8.30 3.53 -16.92
N TRP A 331 -8.61 4.60 -17.63
CA TRP A 331 -8.90 5.92 -17.04
C TRP A 331 -9.97 5.89 -15.94
N PRO A 332 -11.09 5.14 -16.06
CA PRO A 332 -12.10 5.07 -15.01
C PRO A 332 -11.59 4.46 -13.70
N LEU A 333 -10.46 3.72 -13.74
CA LEU A 333 -9.80 3.16 -12.55
C LEU A 333 -8.93 4.20 -11.82
N ARG A 334 -8.67 5.35 -12.44
CA ARG A 334 -7.65 6.33 -12.05
C ARG A 334 -8.25 7.71 -11.75
N PRO A 335 -9.30 7.81 -10.89
CA PRO A 335 -10.00 9.07 -10.63
C PRO A 335 -9.12 10.09 -9.92
N CYS A 336 -9.43 11.36 -10.13
CA CYS A 336 -8.97 12.42 -9.24
C CYS A 336 -9.79 12.39 -7.95
N LEU A 337 -9.13 12.27 -6.80
CA LEU A 337 -9.78 12.28 -5.49
C LEU A 337 -9.35 13.50 -4.69
N ASP A 338 -10.31 14.12 -4.01
CA ASP A 338 -10.07 15.22 -3.09
C ASP A 338 -10.69 14.87 -1.74
N LEU A 339 -9.88 14.89 -0.66
CA LEU A 339 -10.33 14.56 0.70
C LEU A 339 -11.49 15.45 1.19
N HIS A 340 -11.58 16.69 0.67
CA HIS A 340 -12.64 17.63 1.07
C HIS A 340 -13.93 17.47 0.28
N SER A 341 -13.93 16.64 -0.77
CA SER A 341 -15.07 16.45 -1.67
C SER A 341 -15.25 15.00 -2.11
N LEU A 342 -14.98 14.06 -1.21
CA LEU A 342 -15.20 12.64 -1.48
C LEU A 342 -16.70 12.36 -1.71
N PRO A 343 -17.04 11.41 -2.62
CA PRO A 343 -18.40 10.90 -2.72
C PRO A 343 -18.78 10.20 -1.38
N PRO A 344 -20.05 9.80 -1.19
CA PRO A 344 -20.42 8.98 -0.03
C PRO A 344 -19.48 7.78 0.11
N VAL A 345 -18.81 7.66 1.26
CA VAL A 345 -17.72 6.70 1.51
C VAL A 345 -18.09 5.67 2.57
N ASN A 346 -17.47 4.50 2.49
CA ASN A 346 -17.61 3.45 3.49
C ASN A 346 -16.57 3.65 4.62
N GLU A 347 -16.90 4.52 5.57
CA GLU A 347 -16.05 4.79 6.74
C GLU A 347 -15.80 3.55 7.60
N LYS A 348 -16.73 2.60 7.63
CA LYS A 348 -16.55 1.34 8.37
C LYS A 348 -15.40 0.54 7.79
N LEU A 349 -15.31 0.45 6.46
CA LEU A 349 -14.23 -0.26 5.77
C LEU A 349 -12.87 0.41 6.02
N SER A 350 -12.81 1.75 5.93
CA SER A 350 -11.57 2.50 6.20
C SER A 350 -11.07 2.25 7.62
N ARG A 351 -11.95 2.32 8.63
CA ARG A 351 -11.61 1.99 10.01
C ARG A 351 -11.17 0.53 10.19
N HIS A 352 -11.80 -0.39 9.48
CA HIS A 352 -11.41 -1.80 9.49
C HIS A 352 -9.98 -2.00 8.95
N ILE A 353 -9.66 -1.38 7.82
CA ILE A 353 -8.31 -1.41 7.23
C ILE A 353 -7.29 -0.78 8.18
N ALA A 354 -7.62 0.35 8.82
CA ALA A 354 -6.75 0.97 9.80
C ALA A 354 -6.41 0.05 10.98
N LYS A 355 -7.40 -0.73 11.50
CA LYS A 355 -7.14 -1.75 12.52
C LYS A 355 -6.20 -2.85 12.01
N LEU A 356 -6.44 -3.36 10.81
CA LEU A 356 -5.60 -4.39 10.19
C LEU A 356 -4.16 -3.89 9.96
N SER A 357 -3.99 -2.63 9.57
CA SER A 357 -2.67 -2.01 9.40
C SER A 357 -1.88 -2.00 10.71
N ARG A 358 -2.53 -1.64 11.82
CA ARG A 358 -1.92 -1.65 13.16
C ARG A 358 -1.57 -3.07 13.61
N LEU A 359 -2.45 -4.04 13.36
CA LEU A 359 -2.16 -5.44 13.65
C LEU A 359 -0.95 -5.92 12.84
N LYS A 360 -0.82 -5.54 11.57
CA LYS A 360 0.34 -5.84 10.73
C LYS A 360 1.64 -5.27 11.31
N GLU A 361 1.61 -4.06 11.82
CA GLU A 361 2.77 -3.40 12.42
C GLU A 361 3.17 -4.06 13.76
N MET A 362 2.21 -4.49 14.56
CA MET A 362 2.44 -4.93 15.95
C MET A 362 2.60 -6.44 16.10
N CYS A 363 2.01 -7.26 15.23
CA CYS A 363 1.97 -8.71 15.36
C CYS A 363 3.07 -9.39 14.54
N VAL A 364 4.10 -9.89 15.19
CA VAL A 364 5.22 -10.62 14.55
C VAL A 364 4.74 -11.75 13.63
N PRO A 365 3.73 -12.58 13.98
CA PRO A 365 3.18 -13.57 13.07
C PRO A 365 2.69 -13.01 11.74
N LEU A 366 2.12 -11.80 11.70
CA LEU A 366 1.69 -11.16 10.44
C LEU A 366 2.86 -10.66 9.61
N GLN A 367 3.99 -10.36 10.25
CA GLN A 367 5.20 -9.86 9.58
C GLN A 367 5.97 -11.00 8.91
N THR A 368 6.35 -12.01 9.68
CA THR A 368 7.30 -13.05 9.26
C THR A 368 6.82 -14.48 9.54
N GLY A 369 5.58 -14.66 10.02
CA GLY A 369 5.05 -15.96 10.37
C GLY A 369 4.92 -16.89 9.16
N ASP A 370 5.06 -18.18 9.40
CA ASP A 370 4.71 -19.24 8.46
C ASP A 370 3.21 -19.24 8.14
N TYR A 371 2.78 -20.11 7.26
CA TYR A 371 1.36 -20.27 6.91
C TYR A 371 0.94 -21.73 7.07
N ARG A 372 -0.17 -21.95 7.79
CA ARG A 372 -0.76 -23.27 7.93
C ARG A 372 -2.28 -23.21 7.85
N GLN A 373 -2.86 -24.02 6.97
CA GLN A 373 -4.31 -24.21 6.91
C GLN A 373 -4.81 -24.98 8.13
N ILE A 374 -5.92 -24.56 8.70
CA ILE A 374 -6.56 -25.19 9.88
C ILE A 374 -7.95 -25.73 9.52
N VAL A 375 -8.84 -24.88 8.98
CA VAL A 375 -10.18 -25.28 8.52
C VAL A 375 -10.38 -24.71 7.12
N VAL A 376 -10.83 -25.53 6.19
CA VAL A 376 -11.25 -25.08 4.85
C VAL A 376 -12.62 -25.69 4.53
N LYS A 377 -13.58 -24.83 4.32
CA LYS A 377 -14.93 -25.15 3.85
C LYS A 377 -15.26 -24.21 2.68
N ASN A 378 -16.39 -24.40 2.03
CA ASN A 378 -16.80 -23.50 0.94
C ASN A 378 -16.86 -22.04 1.39
N GLU A 379 -17.55 -21.76 2.48
CA GLU A 379 -17.81 -20.40 2.95
C GLU A 379 -17.04 -20.04 4.22
N GLN A 380 -16.20 -20.93 4.76
CA GLN A 380 -15.37 -20.64 5.95
C GLN A 380 -13.93 -21.07 5.74
N LEU A 381 -13.01 -20.23 6.25
CA LEU A 381 -11.58 -20.47 6.20
C LEU A 381 -10.94 -20.11 7.55
N VAL A 382 -10.14 -21.04 8.10
CA VAL A 382 -9.24 -20.73 9.24
C VAL A 382 -7.82 -21.11 8.85
N TYR A 383 -6.90 -20.21 9.07
CA TYR A 383 -5.46 -20.47 8.95
C TYR A 383 -4.69 -19.86 10.10
N ARG A 384 -3.50 -20.39 10.33
CA ARG A 384 -2.60 -19.98 11.40
C ARG A 384 -1.32 -19.39 10.81
N ARG A 385 -0.82 -18.35 11.45
CA ARG A 385 0.50 -17.77 11.25
C ARG A 385 1.29 -17.88 12.55
N GLU A 386 2.58 -18.25 12.48
CA GLU A 386 3.42 -18.38 13.67
C GLU A 386 4.83 -17.82 13.43
N ALA A 387 5.28 -16.97 14.35
CA ALA A 387 6.67 -16.48 14.41
C ALA A 387 6.98 -15.95 15.80
N GLY A 388 8.26 -16.00 16.20
CA GLY A 388 8.73 -15.43 17.46
C GLY A 388 8.06 -16.00 18.71
N GLY A 389 7.61 -17.27 18.66
CA GLY A 389 6.88 -17.90 19.77
C GLY A 389 5.45 -17.44 19.94
N GLN A 390 4.93 -16.67 18.98
CA GLN A 390 3.52 -16.21 18.94
C GLN A 390 2.79 -16.89 17.79
N ALA A 391 1.53 -17.28 18.01
CA ALA A 391 0.64 -17.79 16.99
C ALA A 391 -0.59 -16.90 16.87
N LEU A 392 -1.01 -16.68 15.63
CA LEU A 392 -2.17 -15.89 15.26
C LEU A 392 -3.04 -16.71 14.31
N TYR A 393 -4.35 -16.73 14.56
CA TYR A 393 -5.34 -17.38 13.70
C TYR A 393 -6.21 -16.31 13.03
N THR A 394 -6.47 -16.49 11.75
CA THR A 394 -7.48 -15.73 11.02
C THR A 394 -8.63 -16.66 10.69
N ALA A 395 -9.83 -16.32 11.11
CA ALA A 395 -11.07 -17.05 10.83
C ALA A 395 -12.01 -16.16 10.03
N LEU A 396 -12.48 -16.66 8.88
CA LEU A 396 -13.32 -15.95 7.92
C LEU A 396 -14.62 -16.70 7.73
N ASN A 397 -15.74 -15.97 7.68
CA ASN A 397 -17.06 -16.51 7.32
C ASN A 397 -17.71 -15.60 6.26
N LEU A 398 -17.87 -16.09 5.04
CA LEU A 398 -18.53 -15.35 3.95
C LEU A 398 -19.99 -15.75 3.74
N ALA A 399 -20.51 -16.65 4.59
CA ALA A 399 -21.92 -17.03 4.56
C ALA A 399 -22.84 -15.95 5.14
N ASP A 400 -24.08 -15.96 4.76
CA ASP A 400 -25.16 -15.10 5.28
C ASP A 400 -25.68 -15.53 6.66
N GLY A 401 -25.22 -16.67 7.18
CA GLY A 401 -25.51 -17.18 8.50
C GLY A 401 -24.27 -17.27 9.39
N PRO A 402 -24.46 -17.31 10.74
CA PRO A 402 -23.34 -17.52 11.66
C PRO A 402 -22.76 -18.93 11.50
N ALA A 403 -21.46 -19.06 11.73
CA ALA A 403 -20.77 -20.35 11.68
C ALA A 403 -20.08 -20.65 13.01
N SER A 404 -20.02 -21.92 13.42
CA SER A 404 -19.16 -22.40 14.50
C SER A 404 -18.01 -23.20 13.91
N LEU A 405 -16.78 -22.83 14.25
CA LEU A 405 -15.56 -23.39 13.70
C LEU A 405 -14.74 -24.06 14.80
N GLY A 406 -14.71 -25.42 14.78
CA GLY A 406 -13.96 -26.23 15.74
C GLY A 406 -12.52 -26.44 15.28
N PHE A 407 -11.52 -26.12 16.14
CA PHE A 407 -10.12 -26.44 15.88
C PHE A 407 -9.27 -26.49 17.16
N GLY A 408 -8.12 -27.18 17.08
CA GLY A 408 -7.19 -27.32 18.17
C GLY A 408 -6.38 -26.03 18.44
N VAL A 409 -6.11 -25.75 19.71
CA VAL A 409 -5.29 -24.63 20.20
C VAL A 409 -4.13 -25.19 21.02
N THR A 410 -3.03 -24.49 21.07
CA THR A 410 -1.85 -24.88 21.85
C THR A 410 -2.22 -25.09 23.33
N PRO A 411 -1.81 -26.21 23.95
CA PRO A 411 -2.12 -26.47 25.37
C PRO A 411 -1.70 -25.33 26.29
N GLY A 412 -2.58 -24.92 27.20
CA GLY A 412 -2.33 -23.82 28.14
C GLY A 412 -2.55 -22.41 27.56
N LYS A 413 -2.92 -22.31 26.29
CA LYS A 413 -3.22 -21.04 25.63
C LYS A 413 -4.73 -20.81 25.52
N VAL A 414 -5.09 -19.54 25.37
CA VAL A 414 -6.42 -19.05 25.00
C VAL A 414 -6.30 -18.19 23.74
N LEU A 415 -7.41 -17.96 23.06
CA LEU A 415 -7.46 -17.09 21.89
C LEU A 415 -8.09 -15.75 22.27
N VAL A 416 -7.40 -14.65 21.94
CA VAL A 416 -7.90 -13.28 22.11
C VAL A 416 -8.18 -12.67 20.75
N ASP A 417 -9.42 -12.30 20.46
CA ASP A 417 -9.81 -11.63 19.22
C ASP A 417 -9.32 -10.18 19.21
N VAL A 418 -8.17 -9.96 18.62
CA VAL A 418 -7.53 -8.63 18.57
C VAL A 418 -8.14 -7.70 17.50
N LEU A 419 -9.03 -8.22 16.66
CA LEU A 419 -9.78 -7.42 15.69
C LEU A 419 -11.11 -6.90 16.26
N ASN A 420 -11.79 -7.72 17.11
CA ASN A 420 -13.13 -7.44 17.62
C ASN A 420 -13.17 -7.47 19.15
N HIS A 421 -13.02 -6.32 19.78
CA HIS A 421 -13.27 -6.07 21.22
C HIS A 421 -12.53 -6.97 22.22
N HIS A 422 -11.43 -7.61 21.83
CA HIS A 422 -10.60 -8.47 22.70
C HIS A 422 -11.39 -9.61 23.38
N GLN A 423 -12.41 -10.14 22.71
CA GLN A 423 -13.15 -11.30 23.20
C GLN A 423 -12.21 -12.49 23.39
N VAL A 424 -12.30 -13.15 24.54
CA VAL A 424 -11.47 -14.31 24.90
C VAL A 424 -12.22 -15.60 24.65
N PHE A 425 -11.56 -16.55 23.98
CA PHE A 425 -12.06 -17.89 23.76
C PHE A 425 -11.14 -18.90 24.42
N SER A 426 -11.67 -19.58 25.46
CA SER A 426 -10.95 -20.61 26.20
C SER A 426 -11.19 -21.97 25.59
N PRO A 427 -10.13 -22.75 25.26
CA PRO A 427 -10.28 -24.11 24.76
C PRO A 427 -10.88 -25.05 25.81
N VAL A 428 -11.72 -25.97 25.34
CA VAL A 428 -12.21 -27.11 26.13
C VAL A 428 -11.57 -28.39 25.55
N ASN A 429 -10.90 -29.15 26.38
CA ASN A 429 -10.14 -30.34 25.95
C ASN A 429 -9.16 -30.06 24.79
N GLY A 430 -8.51 -28.89 24.77
CA GLY A 430 -7.54 -28.49 23.76
C GLY A 430 -8.13 -28.01 22.42
N SER A 431 -9.45 -27.87 22.33
CA SER A 431 -10.15 -27.37 21.14
C SER A 431 -11.05 -26.17 21.49
N VAL A 432 -11.21 -25.28 20.54
CA VAL A 432 -12.16 -24.16 20.63
C VAL A 432 -13.29 -24.37 19.63
N GLU A 433 -14.52 -24.02 20.03
CA GLU A 433 -15.65 -23.80 19.13
C GLU A 433 -15.80 -22.30 18.94
N LEU A 434 -15.32 -21.80 17.82
CA LEU A 434 -15.24 -20.37 17.53
C LEU A 434 -16.49 -19.90 16.77
N PRO A 435 -17.36 -19.07 17.36
CA PRO A 435 -18.44 -18.44 16.63
C PRO A 435 -17.91 -17.32 15.73
N VAL A 436 -18.33 -17.30 14.47
CA VAL A 436 -18.02 -16.26 13.49
C VAL A 436 -19.32 -15.79 12.85
N GLU A 437 -19.62 -14.53 13.01
CA GLU A 437 -20.85 -13.90 12.53
C GLU A 437 -20.93 -13.93 10.97
N PRO A 438 -22.12 -13.70 10.39
CA PRO A 438 -22.26 -13.58 8.94
C PRO A 438 -21.35 -12.49 8.36
N TYR A 439 -20.75 -12.75 7.21
CA TYR A 439 -19.90 -11.81 6.46
C TYR A 439 -18.80 -11.16 7.31
N SER A 440 -18.24 -11.91 8.25
CA SER A 440 -17.30 -11.35 9.22
C SER A 440 -16.00 -12.15 9.32
N ALA A 441 -15.04 -11.56 10.02
CA ALA A 441 -13.75 -12.16 10.30
C ALA A 441 -13.36 -11.98 11.76
N ARG A 442 -12.51 -12.90 12.24
CA ARG A 442 -11.80 -12.79 13.52
C ARG A 442 -10.30 -12.93 13.30
N VAL A 443 -9.53 -12.14 14.01
CA VAL A 443 -8.07 -12.26 14.09
C VAL A 443 -7.71 -12.53 15.56
N LEU A 444 -7.20 -13.72 15.81
CA LEU A 444 -7.11 -14.29 17.15
C LEU A 444 -5.64 -14.53 17.50
N LEU A 445 -5.14 -13.88 18.54
CA LEU A 445 -3.78 -14.09 19.03
C LEU A 445 -3.77 -15.10 20.17
N GLU A 446 -2.89 -16.12 20.12
CA GLU A 446 -2.67 -17.00 21.27
C GLU A 446 -1.99 -16.24 22.42
N ARG A 447 -2.54 -16.40 23.63
CA ARG A 447 -2.02 -15.84 24.87
C ARG A 447 -1.98 -16.92 25.97
N ASP A 448 -1.07 -16.80 26.90
CA ASP A 448 -1.10 -17.61 28.09
C ASP A 448 -2.35 -17.29 28.93
N ALA A 449 -3.04 -18.33 29.41
CA ALA A 449 -4.29 -18.17 30.13
C ALA A 449 -4.15 -17.29 31.41
N TYR A 450 -2.94 -17.27 32.00
CA TYR A 450 -2.66 -16.44 33.18
C TYR A 450 -2.40 -14.97 32.84
N GLU A 451 -1.95 -14.63 31.62
CA GLU A 451 -1.67 -13.25 31.20
C GLU A 451 -2.93 -12.41 31.07
N ILE A 452 -4.09 -13.06 30.83
CA ILE A 452 -5.38 -12.35 30.65
C ILE A 452 -5.90 -11.77 31.96
N HIS A 453 -5.43 -12.27 33.08
CA HIS A 453 -5.81 -11.76 34.42
C HIS A 453 -4.92 -10.58 34.87
N LEU A 454 -3.93 -10.18 34.07
CA LEU A 454 -3.14 -8.99 34.34
C LEU A 454 -3.83 -7.73 33.82
N PRO A 455 -3.83 -6.61 34.59
CA PRO A 455 -4.52 -5.36 34.21
C PRO A 455 -3.93 -4.68 32.96
N GLU A 456 -2.86 -5.20 32.37
CA GLU A 456 -2.13 -4.64 31.23
C GLU A 456 -2.17 -5.54 29.99
N ALA A 457 -3.32 -6.11 29.62
CA ALA A 457 -3.47 -6.69 28.29
C ALA A 457 -3.27 -5.57 27.26
N VAL A 458 -2.12 -5.60 26.56
CA VAL A 458 -1.81 -4.60 25.54
C VAL A 458 -2.91 -4.63 24.49
N ASP A 459 -3.62 -3.52 24.34
CA ASP A 459 -4.61 -3.35 23.27
C ASP A 459 -3.88 -3.22 21.92
N PHE A 460 -3.67 -4.34 21.24
CA PHE A 460 -2.99 -4.38 19.94
C PHE A 460 -3.80 -3.70 18.82
N ALA A 461 -5.10 -3.48 19.03
CA ALA A 461 -5.95 -2.72 18.13
C ALA A 461 -6.09 -1.25 18.55
N ALA A 462 -5.46 -0.85 19.67
CA ALA A 462 -5.43 0.55 20.05
C ALA A 462 -4.71 1.36 18.96
N PRO A 463 -5.25 2.50 18.56
CA PRO A 463 -4.54 3.41 17.70
C PRO A 463 -3.15 3.74 18.28
N PRO A 464 -2.14 4.07 17.48
CA PRO A 464 -0.83 4.46 17.98
C PRO A 464 -1.03 5.53 19.05
N ILE A 465 -0.23 5.45 20.13
CA ILE A 465 -0.21 6.50 21.16
C ILE A 465 0.12 7.78 20.39
N ILE A 466 -0.88 8.65 20.21
CA ILE A 466 -0.61 9.99 19.71
C ILE A 466 0.36 10.59 20.72
N PRO A 467 1.52 11.08 20.29
CA PRO A 467 2.41 11.80 21.18
C PRO A 467 1.55 12.79 21.97
N GLN A 468 1.73 12.84 23.25
CA GLN A 468 0.89 13.64 24.14
C GLN A 468 1.20 15.12 23.84
N GLU A 469 0.55 15.67 22.82
CA GLU A 469 0.68 17.09 22.44
C GLU A 469 0.16 18.02 23.53
N VAL A 470 -0.58 17.47 24.50
CA VAL A 470 -1.14 18.20 25.62
C VAL A 470 -0.68 17.52 26.91
N GLU A 471 0.25 18.15 27.62
CA GLU A 471 0.73 17.68 28.91
C GLU A 471 -0.30 17.99 30.02
N PRO A 472 -0.44 17.14 31.04
CA PRO A 472 -1.23 17.48 32.23
C PRO A 472 -0.71 18.77 32.90
N GLY A 473 -1.61 19.53 33.52
CA GLY A 473 -1.25 20.78 34.19
C GLY A 473 -2.32 21.86 34.07
N LEU A 474 -1.98 23.05 34.52
CA LEU A 474 -2.91 24.19 34.51
C LEU A 474 -2.86 24.91 33.16
N TYR A 475 -4.02 25.17 32.58
CA TYR A 475 -4.21 25.87 31.30
C TYR A 475 -5.21 27.01 31.47
N ARG A 476 -4.96 28.11 30.76
CA ARG A 476 -5.88 29.24 30.68
C ARG A 476 -6.58 29.26 29.35
N HIS A 477 -7.92 29.21 29.35
CA HIS A 477 -8.74 29.42 28.15
C HIS A 477 -8.67 30.90 27.73
N PHE A 478 -8.76 31.19 26.43
CA PHE A 478 -8.67 32.57 25.90
C PHE A 478 -9.68 33.56 26.50
N LYS A 479 -10.77 33.05 27.13
CA LYS A 479 -11.75 33.84 27.86
C LYS A 479 -11.34 34.13 29.32
N GLY A 480 -10.16 33.72 29.74
CA GLY A 480 -9.59 34.00 31.06
C GLY A 480 -9.82 32.93 32.13
N HIS A 481 -10.68 31.94 31.90
CA HIS A 481 -10.90 30.85 32.85
C HIS A 481 -9.73 29.87 32.88
N GLU A 482 -9.39 29.36 34.04
CA GLU A 482 -8.34 28.36 34.23
C GLU A 482 -8.93 26.97 34.41
N TYR A 483 -8.23 25.97 33.89
CA TYR A 483 -8.62 24.58 33.94
C TYR A 483 -7.41 23.69 34.21
N GLU A 484 -7.57 22.66 34.98
CA GLU A 484 -6.57 21.63 35.20
C GLU A 484 -6.77 20.51 34.17
N VAL A 485 -5.84 20.39 33.24
CA VAL A 485 -5.82 19.28 32.26
C VAL A 485 -5.30 18.03 32.95
N LEU A 486 -6.07 16.94 32.89
CA LEU A 486 -5.74 15.64 33.46
C LEU A 486 -5.01 14.74 32.48
N GLY A 487 -5.25 14.91 31.18
CA GLY A 487 -4.65 14.13 30.12
C GLY A 487 -5.53 14.05 28.88
N VAL A 488 -5.13 13.18 27.96
CA VAL A 488 -5.90 12.90 26.74
C VAL A 488 -6.52 11.51 26.87
N ALA A 489 -7.85 11.45 26.75
CA ALA A 489 -8.63 10.22 26.68
C ALA A 489 -9.11 9.97 25.25
N ARG A 490 -9.68 8.81 24.96
CA ARG A 490 -10.33 8.52 23.69
C ARG A 490 -11.83 8.32 23.88
N HIS A 491 -12.57 8.86 22.93
CA HIS A 491 -14.01 8.57 22.87
C HIS A 491 -14.21 7.08 22.54
N THR A 492 -14.98 6.37 23.32
CA THR A 492 -15.12 4.89 23.24
C THR A 492 -15.69 4.40 21.92
N GLU A 493 -16.51 5.18 21.25
CA GLU A 493 -17.17 4.81 19.99
C GLU A 493 -16.45 5.38 18.76
N THR A 494 -16.08 6.67 18.80
CA THR A 494 -15.48 7.36 17.66
C THR A 494 -13.96 7.29 17.64
N MET A 495 -13.33 6.87 18.77
CA MET A 495 -11.89 6.86 18.98
C MET A 495 -11.21 8.24 18.86
N GLU A 496 -12.00 9.30 18.78
CA GLU A 496 -11.50 10.66 18.75
C GLU A 496 -10.72 10.97 20.03
N PRO A 497 -9.51 11.58 19.92
CA PRO A 497 -8.77 12.01 21.10
C PRO A 497 -9.48 13.21 21.76
N LEU A 498 -9.75 13.10 23.05
CA LEU A 498 -10.41 14.10 23.85
C LEU A 498 -9.46 14.57 24.96
N VAL A 499 -9.24 15.86 25.09
CA VAL A 499 -8.57 16.43 26.26
C VAL A 499 -9.56 16.44 27.41
N VAL A 500 -9.20 15.75 28.51
CA VAL A 500 -10.00 15.72 29.73
C VAL A 500 -9.43 16.75 30.71
N TYR A 501 -10.29 17.64 31.17
CA TYR A 501 -9.89 18.72 32.10
C TYR A 501 -11.01 19.03 33.09
N ARG A 502 -10.65 19.68 34.18
CA ARG A 502 -11.59 20.02 35.27
C ARG A 502 -11.41 21.44 35.76
N ASP A 503 -12.38 21.93 36.52
CA ASP A 503 -12.27 23.18 37.26
C ASP A 503 -11.28 22.98 38.42
N PRO A 504 -10.24 23.82 38.57
CA PRO A 504 -9.29 23.70 39.66
C PRO A 504 -9.91 23.90 41.06
N GLN A 505 -11.07 24.56 41.15
CA GLN A 505 -11.78 24.86 42.40
C GLN A 505 -12.95 23.89 42.68
N ASP A 506 -13.41 23.16 41.63
CA ASP A 506 -14.51 22.20 41.76
C ASP A 506 -14.18 20.92 40.98
N HIS A 507 -13.52 19.99 41.65
CA HIS A 507 -13.02 18.75 41.04
C HIS A 507 -14.15 17.80 40.58
N GLN A 508 -15.41 18.07 40.88
CA GLN A 508 -16.55 17.31 40.36
C GLN A 508 -16.97 17.77 38.96
N LYS A 509 -16.53 18.97 38.52
CA LYS A 509 -16.77 19.49 37.16
C LYS A 509 -15.69 19.02 36.21
N LEU A 510 -15.97 17.93 35.52
CA LEU A 510 -15.14 17.35 34.47
C LEU A 510 -15.72 17.66 33.10
N TRP A 511 -14.83 18.00 32.19
CA TRP A 511 -15.14 18.18 30.77
C TRP A 511 -14.21 17.37 29.90
N ALA A 512 -14.69 16.99 28.71
CA ALA A 512 -13.90 16.44 27.63
C ALA A 512 -14.12 17.27 26.35
N ARG A 513 -13.05 17.54 25.64
CA ARG A 513 -13.09 18.30 24.39
C ARG A 513 -12.21 17.63 23.33
N PRO A 514 -12.64 17.55 22.06
CA PRO A 514 -11.77 17.09 20.96
C PRO A 514 -10.40 17.77 21.00
N LEU A 515 -9.33 16.97 20.84
CA LEU A 515 -7.95 17.46 20.90
C LEU A 515 -7.72 18.57 19.86
N SER A 516 -8.26 18.39 18.66
CA SER A 516 -8.21 19.39 17.58
C SER A 516 -8.80 20.74 18.02
N MET A 517 -9.95 20.72 18.71
CA MET A 517 -10.59 21.93 19.23
C MET A 517 -9.87 22.52 20.44
N PHE A 518 -9.14 21.71 21.20
CA PHE A 518 -8.35 22.18 22.33
C PHE A 518 -7.11 22.97 21.87
N LEU A 519 -6.44 22.46 20.84
CA LEU A 519 -5.22 23.02 20.25
C LEU A 519 -5.48 24.14 19.23
N GLU A 520 -6.74 24.37 18.83
CA GLU A 520 -7.04 25.35 17.79
C GLU A 520 -6.65 26.77 18.18
N THR A 521 -6.33 27.57 17.16
CA THR A 521 -6.11 29.01 17.29
C THR A 521 -7.44 29.75 17.07
N VAL A 522 -7.79 30.64 17.97
CA VAL A 522 -9.01 31.45 17.91
C VAL A 522 -8.70 32.92 17.67
N ASN A 523 -9.57 33.61 16.92
CA ASN A 523 -9.49 35.05 16.78
C ASN A 523 -10.40 35.72 17.84
N ALA A 524 -9.79 36.36 18.83
CA ALA A 524 -10.51 37.09 19.86
C ALA A 524 -9.99 38.55 19.92
N GLY A 525 -10.88 39.49 19.70
CA GLY A 525 -10.55 40.92 19.72
C GLY A 525 -9.52 41.36 18.66
N GLY A 526 -9.50 40.67 17.49
CA GLY A 526 -8.58 40.98 16.38
C GLY A 526 -7.17 40.39 16.54
N ARG A 527 -6.94 39.54 17.54
CA ARG A 527 -5.67 38.81 17.75
C ARG A 527 -5.89 37.31 17.66
N CYS A 528 -5.04 36.63 16.90
CA CYS A 528 -4.95 35.18 16.87
C CYS A 528 -4.19 34.68 18.09
N GLN A 529 -4.81 33.77 18.86
CA GLN A 529 -4.19 33.19 20.05
C GLN A 529 -4.69 31.74 20.25
N PRO A 530 -3.89 30.87 20.91
CA PRO A 530 -4.35 29.52 21.24
C PRO A 530 -5.65 29.56 22.05
N ARG A 531 -6.57 28.60 21.79
CA ARG A 531 -7.80 28.47 22.59
C ARG A 531 -7.48 28.20 24.07
N PHE A 532 -6.47 27.36 24.34
CA PHE A 532 -5.92 27.09 25.67
C PHE A 532 -4.40 27.30 25.66
N GLN A 533 -3.88 27.95 26.68
CA GLN A 533 -2.45 28.19 26.87
C GLN A 533 -2.02 27.59 28.21
N LYS A 534 -0.97 26.76 28.19
CA LYS A 534 -0.39 26.20 29.42
C LYS A 534 0.19 27.33 30.28
N LEU A 535 -0.06 27.27 31.57
CA LEU A 535 0.40 28.25 32.56
C LEU A 535 1.74 27.86 33.20
#